data_6768a706953b35fecfa42cd984eedd88
#
_entry.id   6768a706953b35fecfa42cd984eedd88
#
_cell.length_a   1.000
_cell.length_b   1.000
_cell.length_c   1.000
_cell.angle_alpha   90.00
_cell.angle_beta   90.00
_cell.angle_gamma   90.00
#
_symmetry.space_group_name_H-M   'P 1'
#
loop_
_entity.id
_entity.type
_entity.pdbx_description
1 polymer ?
#
loop_
_entity_poly.entity_id
_entity_poly.type
_entity_poly.pdbx_seq_one_letter_code
_entity_poly.pdbx_strand_id
1 'polypeptide(L)'
;YVERLRNIIKFGNKCIDKYNVPVKLLYFKRLKDAIDSNNIDLGRIEIIPLLAYNEYIETIYHSRFIISDSGTGQEEPALLNTPVVVPRDYTERPQSYQYNCSICYRVNDDNSEEVYKWLDDIHNQVKVMDLKWLGNGKTSNSVITYLNQYFGTA
;
A
#
# COMPACT_ATOMS: atom_id res chain seq x y z
N TYR A 1 -11.40 14.77 -4.55
CA TYR A 1 -11.49 13.32 -4.24
C TYR A 1 -11.76 12.49 -5.51
N VAL A 2 -12.80 12.84 -6.27
CA VAL A 2 -13.22 12.09 -7.48
C VAL A 2 -12.12 12.06 -8.55
N GLU A 3 -11.50 13.19 -8.86
CA GLU A 3 -10.40 13.26 -9.83
C GLU A 3 -9.21 12.40 -9.39
N ARG A 4 -8.87 12.45 -8.12
CA ARG A 4 -7.83 11.59 -7.55
C ARG A 4 -8.15 10.10 -7.72
N LEU A 5 -9.40 9.70 -7.49
CA LEU A 5 -9.84 8.32 -7.71
C LEU A 5 -9.73 7.92 -9.20
N ARG A 6 -10.14 8.80 -10.13
CA ARG A 6 -9.96 8.55 -11.57
C ARG A 6 -8.50 8.34 -11.94
N ASN A 7 -7.59 9.14 -11.40
CA ASN A 7 -6.16 9.02 -11.67
C ASN A 7 -5.56 7.73 -11.09
N ILE A 8 -6.01 7.29 -9.90
CA ILE A 8 -5.60 6.00 -9.31
C ILE A 8 -6.08 4.83 -10.18
N ILE A 9 -7.33 4.87 -10.65
CA ILE A 9 -7.89 3.85 -11.54
C ILE A 9 -7.13 3.82 -12.87
N LYS A 10 -6.82 4.99 -13.45
CA LYS A 10 -6.00 5.09 -14.65
C LYS A 10 -4.61 4.49 -14.45
N PHE A 11 -3.98 4.75 -13.30
CA PHE A 11 -2.70 4.14 -12.95
C PHE A 11 -2.83 2.61 -12.81
N GLY A 12 -3.87 2.09 -12.17
CA GLY A 12 -4.13 0.65 -12.11
C GLY A 12 -4.25 0.00 -13.49
N ASN A 13 -4.96 0.63 -14.44
CA ASN A 13 -5.04 0.14 -15.81
C ASN A 13 -3.68 0.18 -16.54
N LYS A 14 -2.87 1.21 -16.32
CA LYS A 14 -1.48 1.26 -16.83
C LYS A 14 -0.64 0.12 -16.26
N CYS A 15 -0.84 -0.26 -14.99
CA CYS A 15 -0.15 -1.40 -14.38
C CYS A 15 -0.55 -2.73 -15.04
N ILE A 16 -1.82 -2.90 -15.43
CA ILE A 16 -2.27 -4.07 -16.20
C ILE A 16 -1.50 -4.15 -17.52
N ASP A 17 -1.38 -3.04 -18.24
CA ASP A 17 -0.64 -2.98 -19.52
C ASP A 17 0.84 -3.27 -19.33
N LYS A 18 1.45 -2.68 -18.30
CA LYS A 18 2.89 -2.79 -18.06
C LYS A 18 3.31 -4.20 -17.63
N TYR A 19 2.54 -4.82 -16.74
CA TYR A 19 2.95 -6.07 -16.09
C TYR A 19 2.19 -7.30 -16.57
N ASN A 20 1.14 -7.13 -17.38
CA ASN A 20 0.24 -8.19 -17.82
C ASN A 20 -0.31 -9.03 -16.65
N VAL A 21 -0.74 -8.36 -15.58
CA VAL A 21 -1.33 -8.97 -14.38
C VAL A 21 -2.70 -8.36 -14.10
N PRO A 22 -3.65 -9.10 -13.51
CA PRO A 22 -4.94 -8.55 -13.12
C PRO A 22 -4.76 -7.54 -11.98
N VAL A 23 -5.55 -6.47 -11.98
CA VAL A 23 -5.66 -5.54 -10.85
C VAL A 23 -7.03 -5.74 -10.23
N LYS A 24 -7.05 -6.04 -8.93
CA LYS A 24 -8.26 -6.27 -8.16
C LYS A 24 -8.50 -5.13 -7.20
N LEU A 25 -9.72 -4.59 -7.21
CA LEU A 25 -10.16 -3.50 -6.36
C LEU A 25 -11.10 -4.03 -5.28
N LEU A 26 -10.67 -3.94 -4.01
CA LEU A 26 -11.51 -4.30 -2.88
C LEU A 26 -12.70 -3.35 -2.74
N TYR A 27 -13.87 -3.93 -2.61
CA TYR A 27 -15.13 -3.24 -2.64
C TYR A 27 -15.55 -2.73 -1.27
N PHE A 28 -15.38 -1.45 -1.02
CA PHE A 28 -15.94 -0.75 0.13
C PHE A 28 -17.18 0.03 -0.31
N LYS A 29 -18.22 0.04 0.51
CA LYS A 29 -19.45 0.77 0.21
C LYS A 29 -19.18 2.21 -0.24
N ARG A 30 -18.36 2.95 0.53
CA ARG A 30 -17.99 4.34 0.21
C ARG A 30 -17.29 4.49 -1.15
N LEU A 31 -16.44 3.53 -1.50
CA LEU A 31 -15.74 3.52 -2.78
C LEU A 31 -16.72 3.23 -3.93
N LYS A 32 -17.61 2.26 -3.74
CA LYS A 32 -18.66 1.97 -4.70
C LYS A 32 -19.54 3.17 -4.96
N ASP A 33 -20.07 3.76 -3.91
CA ASP A 33 -20.94 4.93 -4.02
C ASP A 33 -20.25 6.07 -4.79
N ALA A 34 -18.93 6.26 -4.58
CA ALA A 34 -18.15 7.24 -5.32
C ALA A 34 -17.98 6.88 -6.80
N ILE A 35 -17.75 5.61 -7.12
CA ILE A 35 -17.63 5.11 -8.50
C ILE A 35 -18.95 5.27 -9.24
N ASP A 36 -20.04 4.76 -8.68
CA ASP A 36 -21.37 4.75 -9.28
C ASP A 36 -21.92 6.18 -9.47
N SER A 37 -21.84 7.02 -8.41
CA SER A 37 -22.37 8.39 -8.45
C SER A 37 -21.60 9.32 -9.42
N ASN A 38 -20.39 8.98 -9.78
CA ASN A 38 -19.55 9.79 -10.67
C ASN A 38 -19.28 9.13 -12.03
N ASN A 39 -19.94 8.02 -12.33
CA ASN A 39 -19.78 7.23 -13.54
C ASN A 39 -18.29 7.00 -13.88
N ILE A 40 -17.52 6.51 -12.90
CA ILE A 40 -16.10 6.26 -13.07
C ILE A 40 -15.91 4.94 -13.83
N ASP A 41 -15.31 5.01 -15.01
CA ASP A 41 -14.93 3.83 -15.79
C ASP A 41 -13.73 3.15 -15.15
N LEU A 42 -13.90 1.89 -14.78
CA LEU A 42 -12.86 1.05 -14.18
C LEU A 42 -11.91 0.42 -15.20
N GLY A 43 -12.27 0.48 -16.48
CA GLY A 43 -11.50 -0.20 -17.54
C GLY A 43 -11.45 -1.72 -17.30
N ARG A 44 -10.24 -2.26 -17.10
CA ARG A 44 -10.02 -3.70 -16.90
C ARG A 44 -9.81 -4.10 -15.42
N ILE A 45 -10.01 -3.17 -14.49
CA ILE A 45 -9.89 -3.45 -13.06
C ILE A 45 -11.09 -4.26 -12.59
N GLU A 46 -10.83 -5.38 -11.92
CA GLU A 46 -11.84 -6.27 -11.37
C GLU A 46 -12.25 -5.82 -9.97
N ILE A 47 -13.55 -5.65 -9.74
CA ILE A 47 -14.07 -5.43 -8.38
C ILE A 47 -14.22 -6.78 -7.69
N ILE A 48 -13.66 -6.90 -6.50
CA ILE A 48 -13.83 -8.07 -5.63
C ILE A 48 -14.48 -7.67 -4.30
N PRO A 49 -15.26 -8.56 -3.67
CA PRO A 49 -15.84 -8.27 -2.37
C PRO A 49 -14.77 -8.07 -1.30
N LEU A 50 -15.19 -7.52 -0.15
CA LEU A 50 -14.32 -7.51 1.03
C LEU A 50 -14.00 -8.95 1.43
N LEU A 51 -12.72 -9.21 1.61
CA LEU A 51 -12.20 -10.50 2.00
C LEU A 51 -12.20 -10.65 3.53
N ALA A 52 -12.30 -11.86 4.02
CA ALA A 52 -11.94 -12.15 5.40
C ALA A 52 -10.42 -11.87 5.60
N TYR A 53 -10.00 -11.60 6.83
CA TYR A 53 -8.63 -11.14 7.08
C TYR A 53 -7.56 -12.14 6.58
N ASN A 54 -7.77 -13.43 6.79
CA ASN A 54 -6.86 -14.47 6.29
C ASN A 54 -6.77 -14.50 4.76
N GLU A 55 -7.91 -14.37 4.07
CA GLU A 55 -7.95 -14.31 2.61
C GLU A 55 -7.29 -13.02 2.07
N TYR A 56 -7.47 -11.91 2.79
CA TYR A 56 -6.81 -10.63 2.49
C TYR A 56 -5.28 -10.76 2.58
N ILE A 57 -4.77 -11.34 3.67
CA ILE A 57 -3.33 -11.58 3.87
C ILE A 57 -2.76 -12.50 2.79
N GLU A 58 -3.47 -13.58 2.46
CA GLU A 58 -3.08 -14.49 1.38
C GLU A 58 -3.06 -13.77 0.01
N THR A 59 -4.06 -12.94 -0.25
CA THR A 59 -4.12 -12.11 -1.46
C THR A 59 -2.94 -11.15 -1.54
N ILE A 60 -2.58 -10.47 -0.44
CA ILE A 60 -1.41 -9.60 -0.38
C ILE A 60 -0.13 -10.40 -0.67
N TYR A 61 0.05 -11.53 0.00
CA TYR A 61 1.24 -12.37 -0.15
C TYR A 61 1.49 -12.80 -1.60
N HIS A 62 0.43 -13.11 -2.34
CA HIS A 62 0.50 -13.49 -3.76
C HIS A 62 0.45 -12.31 -4.73
N SER A 63 0.33 -11.10 -4.25
CA SER A 63 0.30 -9.90 -5.09
C SER A 63 1.71 -9.45 -5.48
N ARG A 64 1.88 -9.01 -6.74
CA ARG A 64 3.14 -8.40 -7.19
C ARG A 64 3.44 -7.11 -6.41
N PHE A 65 2.42 -6.31 -6.09
CA PHE A 65 2.45 -5.12 -5.25
C PHE A 65 1.03 -4.73 -4.86
N ILE A 66 0.94 -3.83 -3.88
CA ILE A 66 -0.33 -3.27 -3.41
C ILE A 66 -0.39 -1.78 -3.77
N ILE A 67 -1.57 -1.28 -4.13
CA ILE A 67 -1.85 0.16 -4.21
C ILE A 67 -2.77 0.49 -3.03
N SER A 68 -2.25 1.23 -2.05
CA SER A 68 -3.01 1.53 -0.83
C SER A 68 -2.68 2.91 -0.27
N ASP A 69 -3.71 3.64 0.14
CA ASP A 69 -3.58 4.90 0.87
C ASP A 69 -3.73 4.72 2.39
N SER A 70 -3.86 3.50 2.89
CA SER A 70 -3.97 3.17 4.30
C SER A 70 -2.60 3.19 5.00
N GLY A 71 -2.55 3.66 6.26
CA GLY A 71 -1.34 3.56 7.09
C GLY A 71 -0.92 2.11 7.35
N THR A 72 -1.83 1.27 7.82
CA THR A 72 -1.59 -0.18 8.02
C THR A 72 -1.33 -0.90 6.71
N GLY A 73 -1.93 -0.44 5.61
CA GLY A 73 -1.66 -0.94 4.27
C GLY A 73 -0.23 -0.66 3.76
N GLN A 74 0.62 0.02 4.53
CA GLN A 74 2.05 0.16 4.28
C GLN A 74 2.90 -0.74 5.20
N GLU A 75 2.33 -1.22 6.30
CA GLU A 75 3.02 -2.03 7.32
C GLU A 75 2.82 -3.53 7.07
N GLU A 76 1.57 -3.97 6.95
CA GLU A 76 1.23 -5.39 6.78
C GLU A 76 1.82 -6.01 5.50
N PRO A 77 1.71 -5.38 4.31
CA PRO A 77 2.32 -5.93 3.11
C PRO A 77 3.84 -6.04 3.18
N ALA A 78 4.50 -5.08 3.87
CA ALA A 78 5.94 -5.13 4.06
C ALA A 78 6.37 -6.40 4.82
N LEU A 79 5.61 -6.82 5.85
CA LEU A 79 5.87 -8.07 6.58
C LEU A 79 5.76 -9.32 5.69
N LEU A 80 5.01 -9.23 4.59
CA LEU A 80 4.83 -10.29 3.60
C LEU A 80 5.80 -10.16 2.40
N ASN A 81 6.75 -9.24 2.49
CA ASN A 81 7.67 -8.90 1.40
C ASN A 81 6.95 -8.41 0.13
N THR A 82 5.80 -7.78 0.27
CA THR A 82 5.00 -7.22 -0.81
C THR A 82 5.15 -5.71 -0.84
N PRO A 83 5.69 -5.11 -1.91
CA PRO A 83 5.90 -3.66 -1.99
C PRO A 83 4.59 -2.90 -2.15
N VAL A 84 4.56 -1.65 -1.67
CA VAL A 84 3.35 -0.81 -1.67
C VAL A 84 3.56 0.45 -2.48
N VAL A 85 2.63 0.73 -3.38
CA VAL A 85 2.50 2.03 -4.04
C VAL A 85 1.46 2.86 -3.27
N VAL A 86 1.89 4.01 -2.77
CA VAL A 86 1.05 4.90 -1.95
C VAL A 86 0.56 6.06 -2.80
N PRO A 87 -0.74 6.11 -3.20
CA PRO A 87 -1.29 7.16 -4.06
C PRO A 87 -1.60 8.43 -3.25
N ARG A 88 -0.58 9.02 -2.64
CA ARG A 88 -0.66 10.24 -1.82
C ARG A 88 0.55 11.14 -2.07
N ASP A 89 0.39 12.43 -1.80
CA ASP A 89 1.47 13.40 -1.88
C ASP A 89 2.40 13.33 -0.64
N TYR A 90 1.94 12.70 0.43
CA TYR A 90 2.71 12.47 1.67
C TYR A 90 2.30 11.15 2.32
N THR A 91 3.12 10.65 3.23
CA THR A 91 2.79 9.49 4.08
C THR A 91 2.98 9.81 5.56
N GLU A 92 2.17 9.18 6.39
CA GLU A 92 2.34 9.14 7.85
C GLU A 92 3.41 8.10 8.26
N ARG A 93 3.95 7.37 7.31
CA ARG A 93 4.95 6.31 7.49
C ARG A 93 6.21 6.58 6.65
N PRO A 94 6.93 7.69 6.89
CA PRO A 94 8.09 8.05 6.07
C PRO A 94 9.18 6.97 6.09
N GLN A 95 9.23 6.16 7.15
CA GLN A 95 10.15 5.03 7.25
C GLN A 95 9.90 3.99 6.16
N SER A 96 8.63 3.77 5.76
CA SER A 96 8.32 2.81 4.70
C SER A 96 9.00 3.18 3.37
N TYR A 97 9.17 4.47 3.08
CA TYR A 97 9.92 4.96 1.92
C TYR A 97 11.43 4.81 2.11
N GLN A 98 11.95 5.19 3.29
CA GLN A 98 13.38 5.13 3.61
C GLN A 98 13.91 3.70 3.54
N TYR A 99 13.10 2.73 3.92
CA TYR A 99 13.46 1.31 3.96
C TYR A 99 12.97 0.51 2.74
N ASN A 100 12.64 1.19 1.65
CA ASN A 100 12.21 0.59 0.37
C ASN A 100 10.96 -0.32 0.47
N CYS A 101 10.10 -0.16 1.47
CA CYS A 101 8.86 -0.94 1.58
C CYS A 101 7.70 -0.32 0.80
N SER A 102 7.78 0.98 0.51
CA SER A 102 6.77 1.66 -0.31
C SER A 102 7.36 2.79 -1.13
N ILE A 103 6.59 3.24 -2.12
CA ILE A 103 6.89 4.41 -2.95
C ILE A 103 5.65 5.29 -3.10
N CYS A 104 5.84 6.61 -3.15
CA CYS A 104 4.78 7.55 -3.44
C CYS A 104 4.42 7.54 -4.94
N TYR A 105 3.13 7.37 -5.24
CA TYR A 105 2.57 7.71 -6.54
C TYR A 105 1.89 9.08 -6.45
N ARG A 106 2.49 10.09 -7.09
CA ARG A 106 1.96 11.45 -7.11
C ARG A 106 0.78 11.52 -8.08
N VAL A 107 -0.42 11.46 -7.54
CA VAL A 107 -1.67 11.30 -8.30
C VAL A 107 -1.92 12.45 -9.29
N ASN A 108 -1.43 13.66 -8.95
CA ASN A 108 -1.61 14.87 -9.79
C ASN A 108 -0.41 15.14 -10.71
N ASP A 109 0.72 14.46 -10.50
CA ASP A 109 1.98 14.69 -11.20
C ASP A 109 2.56 13.34 -11.65
N ASP A 110 1.80 12.61 -12.42
CA ASP A 110 2.01 11.25 -12.92
C ASP A 110 3.48 10.79 -12.98
N ASN A 111 3.99 10.29 -11.88
CA ASN A 111 5.33 9.71 -11.78
C ASN A 111 5.35 8.19 -12.03
N SER A 112 4.48 7.69 -12.90
CA SER A 112 4.32 6.25 -13.17
C SER A 112 5.65 5.58 -13.53
N GLU A 113 6.50 6.22 -14.34
CA GLU A 113 7.79 5.65 -14.75
C GLU A 113 8.77 5.48 -13.58
N GLU A 114 8.79 6.42 -12.64
CA GLU A 114 9.55 6.30 -11.40
C GLU A 114 9.06 5.12 -10.55
N VAL A 115 7.74 4.98 -10.43
CA VAL A 115 7.11 3.87 -9.69
C VAL A 115 7.42 2.54 -10.35
N TYR A 116 7.31 2.42 -11.67
CA TYR A 116 7.63 1.19 -12.41
C TYR A 116 9.10 0.79 -12.23
N LYS A 117 10.01 1.76 -12.38
CA LYS A 117 11.43 1.49 -12.14
C LYS A 117 11.69 0.98 -10.74
N TRP A 118 11.07 1.60 -9.72
CA TRP A 118 11.22 1.16 -8.33
C TRP A 118 10.65 -0.25 -8.10
N LEU A 119 9.46 -0.55 -8.63
CA LEU A 119 8.85 -1.88 -8.53
C LEU A 119 9.72 -2.95 -9.23
N ASP A 120 10.27 -2.64 -10.39
CA ASP A 120 11.17 -3.52 -11.12
C ASP A 120 12.49 -3.72 -10.37
N ASP A 121 13.05 -2.68 -9.76
CA ASP A 121 14.25 -2.75 -8.91
C ASP A 121 14.01 -3.68 -7.69
N ILE A 122 12.85 -3.59 -7.04
CA ILE A 122 12.46 -4.48 -5.92
C ILE A 122 12.29 -5.92 -6.42
N HIS A 123 11.53 -6.12 -7.49
CA HIS A 123 11.25 -7.45 -8.04
C HIS A 123 12.54 -8.18 -8.51
N ASN A 124 13.47 -7.45 -9.10
CA ASN A 124 14.75 -7.97 -9.56
C ASN A 124 15.83 -7.98 -8.46
N GLN A 125 15.47 -7.70 -7.21
CA GLN A 125 16.39 -7.64 -6.06
C GLN A 125 17.55 -6.64 -6.19
N VAL A 126 17.39 -5.64 -7.05
CA VAL A 126 18.31 -4.49 -7.15
C VAL A 126 18.18 -3.60 -5.90
N LYS A 127 16.95 -3.50 -5.40
CA LYS A 127 16.61 -2.91 -4.09
C LYS A 127 16.01 -3.98 -3.19
N VAL A 128 16.28 -3.88 -1.91
CA VAL A 128 15.77 -4.81 -0.90
C VAL A 128 14.93 -4.02 0.10
N MET A 129 13.77 -4.57 0.47
CA MET A 129 12.94 -4.03 1.54
C MET A 129 13.61 -4.35 2.88
N ASP A 130 13.81 -3.34 3.72
CA ASP A 130 14.32 -3.52 5.08
C ASP A 130 13.19 -3.33 6.10
N LEU A 131 12.92 -4.37 6.88
CA LEU A 131 11.79 -4.41 7.81
C LEU A 131 12.13 -3.89 9.21
N LYS A 132 13.35 -3.42 9.44
CA LYS A 132 13.80 -2.95 10.77
C LYS A 132 12.92 -1.86 11.37
N TRP A 133 12.30 -1.03 10.53
CA TRP A 133 11.42 0.06 10.97
C TRP A 133 10.12 -0.44 11.61
N LEU A 134 9.70 -1.68 11.35
CA LEU A 134 8.50 -2.28 11.95
C LEU A 134 8.74 -2.81 13.38
N GLY A 135 10.00 -2.74 13.83
CA GLY A 135 10.37 -3.20 15.15
C GLY A 135 10.50 -4.74 15.25
N ASN A 136 10.49 -5.24 16.48
CA ASN A 136 10.76 -6.65 16.78
C ASN A 136 9.67 -7.34 17.62
N GLY A 137 8.47 -6.76 17.64
CA GLY A 137 7.34 -7.29 18.42
C GLY A 137 7.40 -7.01 19.94
N LYS A 138 8.37 -6.22 20.43
CA LYS A 138 8.57 -5.93 21.86
C LYS A 138 8.12 -4.53 22.29
N THR A 139 7.32 -3.86 21.46
CA THR A 139 6.90 -2.46 21.69
C THR A 139 6.19 -2.29 23.02
N SER A 140 5.27 -3.19 23.40
CA SER A 140 4.56 -3.13 24.69
C SER A 140 5.52 -3.22 25.88
N ASN A 141 6.52 -4.09 25.83
CA ASN A 141 7.54 -4.17 26.89
C ASN A 141 8.37 -2.88 26.99
N SER A 142 8.73 -2.31 25.85
CA SER A 142 9.46 -1.02 25.81
C SER A 142 8.63 0.12 26.40
N VAL A 143 7.33 0.18 26.07
CA VAL A 143 6.40 1.16 26.64
C VAL A 143 6.28 1.00 28.15
N ILE A 144 6.08 -0.23 28.67
CA ILE A 144 5.99 -0.50 30.10
C ILE A 144 7.30 -0.11 30.81
N THR A 145 8.45 -0.46 30.23
CA THR A 145 9.76 -0.08 30.79
C THR A 145 9.90 1.44 30.89
N TYR A 146 9.52 2.17 29.83
CA TYR A 146 9.57 3.63 29.79
C TYR A 146 8.65 4.25 30.84
N LEU A 147 7.39 3.76 30.94
CA LEU A 147 6.42 4.25 31.92
C LEU A 147 6.90 4.01 33.37
N ASN A 148 7.45 2.84 33.64
CA ASN A 148 8.01 2.53 34.96
C ASN A 148 9.22 3.42 35.33
N GLN A 149 10.04 3.80 34.35
CA GLN A 149 11.15 4.77 34.56
C GLN A 149 10.63 6.18 34.88
N TYR A 150 9.52 6.58 34.25
CA TYR A 150 8.99 7.94 34.39
C TYR A 150 8.07 8.13 35.60
N PHE A 151 7.25 7.12 35.90
CA PHE A 151 6.21 7.20 36.93
C PHE A 151 6.52 6.38 38.18
N GLY A 152 7.58 5.61 38.17
CA GLY A 152 7.92 4.67 39.23
C GLY A 152 7.09 3.37 39.17
N THR A 153 7.61 2.30 39.73
CA THR A 153 6.82 1.09 39.98
C THR A 153 5.94 1.36 41.19
N ALA A 154 4.61 1.31 41.01
CA ALA A 154 3.66 1.28 42.11
C ALA A 154 3.83 0.01 42.93
#